data_069a210749a7804c3af790f01a6c55d9
#
_entry.id   069a210749a7804c3af790f01a6c55d9
#
_cell.length_a   1.000
_cell.length_b   1.000
_cell.length_c   1.000
_cell.angle_alpha   90.00
_cell.angle_beta   90.00
_cell.angle_gamma   90.00
#
_symmetry.space_group_name_H-M   'P 1'
#
loop_
_entity.id
_entity.type
_entity.pdbx_description
1 polymer ?
#
loop_
_entity_poly.entity_id
_entity_poly.type
_entity_poly.pdbx_seq_one_letter_code
_entity_poly.pdbx_strand_id
1 'polypeptide(L)'
;DVLGSRGLGDVYKRQIHILGLFDYRIPGFQPASERNRYEIAIAGNLKAEKCGFLKDLKQVQGNLEYHLYGPNYQETEKNPQVIYEGQYTPEQLPSVMKEGWGLVWDGGSVHECQGAFGGYLKFNNPHKASLYLASGMPVIVWEQAAIAPWIREQKLGLTVKSLEEIPELINRMTEEEYKEMLQNVKKTGEHLREGSSLKKITDEIESNEQ
;
A
#
# COMPACT_ATOMS: atom_id res chain seq x y z
N ASP A 1 46.76 -26.49 -9.35
CA ASP A 1 45.39 -26.65 -8.84
C ASP A 1 44.99 -25.58 -7.83
N VAL A 2 45.05 -24.33 -8.22
CA VAL A 2 44.64 -23.19 -7.38
C VAL A 2 43.32 -22.54 -7.86
N LEU A 3 42.72 -23.06 -8.93
CA LEU A 3 41.53 -22.49 -9.55
C LEU A 3 40.19 -23.08 -9.05
N GLY A 4 40.22 -24.18 -8.26
CA GLY A 4 38.98 -24.84 -7.81
C GLY A 4 38.40 -24.32 -6.50
N SER A 5 39.16 -23.58 -5.68
CA SER A 5 38.70 -23.17 -4.35
C SER A 5 38.15 -21.75 -4.25
N ARG A 6 38.33 -20.92 -5.29
CA ARG A 6 37.80 -19.53 -5.26
C ARG A 6 36.32 -19.41 -5.60
N GLY A 7 35.75 -20.37 -6.34
CA GLY A 7 34.34 -20.30 -6.76
C GLY A 7 33.32 -20.67 -5.70
N LEU A 8 33.67 -21.57 -4.76
CA LEU A 8 32.75 -22.01 -3.71
C LEU A 8 32.73 -21.10 -2.46
N GLY A 9 33.85 -20.42 -2.19
CA GLY A 9 33.94 -19.48 -1.05
C GLY A 9 33.06 -18.22 -1.24
N ASP A 10 32.91 -17.75 -2.49
CA ASP A 10 32.10 -16.56 -2.77
C ASP A 10 30.58 -16.85 -2.78
N VAL A 11 30.18 -18.08 -3.08
CA VAL A 11 28.74 -18.48 -3.09
C VAL A 11 28.16 -18.53 -1.68
N TYR A 12 28.97 -18.89 -0.67
CA TYR A 12 28.53 -18.95 0.74
C TYR A 12 28.59 -17.61 1.48
N LYS A 13 29.19 -16.58 0.90
CA LYS A 13 29.26 -15.23 1.49
C LYS A 13 28.13 -14.28 1.05
N ARG A 14 27.27 -14.70 0.14
CA ARG A 14 26.15 -13.87 -0.29
C ARG A 14 25.03 -13.93 0.75
N GLN A 15 24.90 -12.87 1.49
CA GLN A 15 23.77 -12.67 2.40
C GLN A 15 22.59 -12.10 1.64
N ILE A 16 21.38 -12.58 1.96
CA ILE A 16 20.14 -12.02 1.41
C ILE A 16 19.51 -11.18 2.50
N HIS A 17 19.37 -9.90 2.22
CA HIS A 17 18.68 -8.96 3.09
C HIS A 17 17.30 -8.66 2.50
N ILE A 18 16.26 -8.74 3.34
CA ILE A 18 14.88 -8.47 2.94
C ILE A 18 14.53 -7.05 3.34
N LEU A 19 14.32 -6.18 2.36
CA LEU A 19 14.00 -4.77 2.58
C LEU A 19 12.65 -4.55 3.30
N GLY A 20 11.70 -5.45 3.13
CA GLY A 20 10.33 -5.23 3.61
C GLY A 20 9.61 -4.17 2.76
N LEU A 21 9.17 -3.09 3.38
CA LEU A 21 8.59 -1.95 2.64
C LEU A 21 9.69 -1.09 2.01
N PHE A 22 9.40 -0.58 0.82
CA PHE A 22 10.24 0.44 0.19
C PHE A 22 10.11 1.77 0.91
N ASP A 23 11.21 2.47 1.09
CA ASP A 23 11.17 3.84 1.55
C ASP A 23 10.45 4.74 0.55
N TYR A 24 9.77 5.75 1.06
CA TYR A 24 9.06 6.76 0.25
C TYR A 24 9.42 8.15 0.77
N ARG A 25 10.53 8.69 0.27
CA ARG A 25 11.09 9.95 0.77
C ARG A 25 10.29 11.16 0.29
N ILE A 26 9.77 11.92 1.23
CA ILE A 26 9.01 13.15 0.98
C ILE A 26 9.52 14.22 1.94
N PRO A 27 10.61 14.93 1.60
CA PRO A 27 11.20 15.93 2.48
C PRO A 27 10.20 17.03 2.87
N GLY A 28 10.10 17.32 4.16
CA GLY A 28 9.26 18.41 4.69
C GLY A 28 7.75 18.13 4.66
N PHE A 29 7.31 16.95 4.24
CA PHE A 29 5.89 16.59 4.20
C PHE A 29 5.31 16.40 5.60
N GLN A 30 4.12 16.95 5.80
CA GLN A 30 3.30 16.73 6.99
C GLN A 30 1.99 16.06 6.58
N PRO A 31 1.64 14.91 7.14
CA PRO A 31 0.36 14.26 6.88
C PRO A 31 -0.82 15.14 7.29
N ALA A 32 -1.96 14.97 6.62
CA ALA A 32 -3.20 15.61 7.02
C ALA A 32 -3.55 15.25 8.48
N SER A 33 -4.00 16.25 9.24
CA SER A 33 -4.37 16.08 10.66
C SER A 33 -5.72 15.37 10.84
N GLU A 34 -6.61 15.53 9.88
CA GLU A 34 -7.95 14.95 9.87
C GLU A 34 -8.15 14.16 8.59
N ARG A 35 -8.81 13.01 8.70
CA ARG A 35 -9.12 12.12 7.59
C ARG A 35 -10.52 11.56 7.74
N ASN A 36 -11.26 11.54 6.63
CA ASN A 36 -12.59 10.94 6.59
C ASN A 36 -12.44 9.42 6.36
N ARG A 37 -12.78 8.63 7.35
CA ARG A 37 -12.68 7.16 7.26
C ARG A 37 -13.63 6.50 6.27
N TYR A 38 -14.54 7.24 5.66
CA TYR A 38 -15.42 6.75 4.60
C TYR A 38 -14.91 7.08 3.19
N GLU A 39 -13.74 7.70 3.09
CA GLU A 39 -13.07 8.03 1.84
C GLU A 39 -11.85 7.12 1.63
N ILE A 40 -11.72 6.59 0.41
CA ILE A 40 -10.69 5.62 0.04
C ILE A 40 -9.95 6.11 -1.19
N ALA A 41 -8.63 6.31 -1.08
CA ALA A 41 -7.76 6.64 -2.20
C ALA A 41 -7.34 5.39 -2.98
N ILE A 42 -7.38 5.49 -4.30
CA ILE A 42 -6.89 4.49 -5.25
C ILE A 42 -5.90 5.17 -6.18
N ALA A 43 -4.60 5.03 -5.89
CA ALA A 43 -3.54 5.69 -6.65
C ALA A 43 -2.73 4.71 -7.50
N GLY A 44 -2.33 5.17 -8.69
CA GLY A 44 -1.46 4.44 -9.61
C GLY A 44 -2.00 4.38 -11.04
N ASN A 45 -1.53 3.40 -11.81
CA ASN A 45 -2.01 3.19 -13.17
C ASN A 45 -3.41 2.53 -13.13
N LEU A 46 -4.42 3.27 -13.61
CA LEU A 46 -5.84 2.90 -13.54
C LEU A 46 -6.33 2.14 -14.81
N LYS A 47 -5.41 1.51 -15.56
CA LYS A 47 -5.78 0.67 -16.70
C LYS A 47 -6.71 -0.46 -16.29
N ALA A 48 -7.69 -0.79 -17.16
CA ALA A 48 -8.70 -1.81 -16.90
C ALA A 48 -8.11 -3.20 -16.62
N GLU A 49 -6.96 -3.56 -17.22
CA GLU A 49 -6.29 -4.84 -16.96
C GLU A 49 -5.78 -4.96 -15.52
N LYS A 50 -5.47 -3.81 -14.89
CA LYS A 50 -4.98 -3.74 -13.52
C LYS A 50 -6.08 -3.39 -12.52
N CYS A 51 -6.95 -2.46 -12.88
CA CYS A 51 -7.96 -1.89 -12.02
C CYS A 51 -9.38 -2.17 -12.54
N GLY A 52 -9.61 -3.33 -13.17
CA GLY A 52 -10.92 -3.70 -13.72
C GLY A 52 -12.03 -3.78 -12.67
N PHE A 53 -11.68 -3.96 -11.40
CA PHE A 53 -12.62 -3.93 -10.28
C PHE A 53 -13.34 -2.59 -10.12
N LEU A 54 -12.79 -1.48 -10.65
CA LEU A 54 -13.39 -0.15 -10.54
C LEU A 54 -14.81 -0.07 -11.10
N LYS A 55 -15.09 -0.81 -12.18
CA LYS A 55 -16.43 -0.89 -12.79
C LYS A 55 -17.46 -1.53 -11.86
N ASP A 56 -17.01 -2.40 -10.96
CA ASP A 56 -17.85 -3.19 -10.08
C ASP A 56 -17.94 -2.58 -8.66
N LEU A 57 -17.29 -1.43 -8.37
CA LEU A 57 -17.38 -0.75 -7.07
C LEU A 57 -18.81 -0.38 -6.69
N LYS A 58 -19.71 -0.19 -7.64
CA LYS A 58 -21.15 0.00 -7.40
C LYS A 58 -21.83 -1.18 -6.68
N GLN A 59 -21.21 -2.36 -6.67
CA GLN A 59 -21.69 -3.55 -5.96
C GLN A 59 -21.31 -3.49 -4.46
N VAL A 60 -20.32 -2.69 -4.10
CA VAL A 60 -19.91 -2.49 -2.71
C VAL A 60 -20.91 -1.56 -2.04
N GLN A 61 -21.84 -2.13 -1.29
CA GLN A 61 -22.90 -1.38 -0.63
C GLN A 61 -22.33 -0.63 0.59
N GLY A 62 -22.71 0.64 0.75
CA GLY A 62 -22.28 1.48 1.88
C GLY A 62 -22.02 2.92 1.44
N ASN A 63 -21.73 3.77 2.42
CA ASN A 63 -21.46 5.19 2.21
C ASN A 63 -19.95 5.44 2.04
N LEU A 64 -19.33 4.73 1.09
CA LEU A 64 -17.90 4.92 0.77
C LEU A 64 -17.77 5.78 -0.48
N GLU A 65 -16.76 6.65 -0.47
CA GLU A 65 -16.32 7.41 -1.64
C GLU A 65 -14.91 6.93 -2.05
N TYR A 66 -14.71 6.74 -3.36
CA TYR A 66 -13.46 6.26 -3.92
C TYR A 66 -12.82 7.36 -4.77
N HIS A 67 -11.69 7.87 -4.34
CA HIS A 67 -10.92 8.92 -5.00
C HIS A 67 -9.80 8.32 -5.84
N LEU A 68 -9.87 8.50 -7.15
CA LEU A 68 -8.96 7.89 -8.11
C LEU A 68 -7.88 8.85 -8.55
N TYR A 69 -6.62 8.47 -8.34
CA TYR A 69 -5.42 9.25 -8.68
C TYR A 69 -4.55 8.51 -9.68
N GLY A 70 -4.45 8.99 -10.90
CA GLY A 70 -3.51 8.44 -11.88
C GLY A 70 -3.99 8.40 -13.31
N PRO A 71 -3.09 7.99 -14.22
CA PRO A 71 -3.38 7.92 -15.65
C PRO A 71 -4.26 6.73 -16.00
N ASN A 72 -4.82 6.79 -17.24
CA ASN A 72 -5.52 5.72 -17.93
C ASN A 72 -6.87 5.32 -17.30
N TYR A 73 -7.44 6.16 -16.43
CA TYR A 73 -8.84 5.95 -16.01
C TYR A 73 -9.77 6.15 -17.20
N GLN A 74 -10.70 5.23 -17.35
CA GLN A 74 -11.78 5.33 -18.33
C GLN A 74 -13.10 5.11 -17.58
N GLU A 75 -13.92 6.13 -17.53
CA GLU A 75 -15.27 6.03 -16.98
C GLU A 75 -16.14 5.23 -17.96
N THR A 76 -16.45 4.00 -17.61
CA THR A 76 -17.31 3.11 -18.42
C THR A 76 -18.78 3.26 -18.07
N GLU A 77 -19.06 3.51 -16.79
CA GLU A 77 -20.41 3.74 -16.27
C GLU A 77 -20.33 4.77 -15.13
N LYS A 78 -21.30 5.65 -15.07
CA LYS A 78 -21.38 6.65 -14.00
C LYS A 78 -21.63 5.96 -12.66
N ASN A 79 -20.69 6.12 -11.74
CA ASN A 79 -20.82 5.70 -10.36
C ASN A 79 -20.62 6.92 -9.44
N PRO A 80 -21.65 7.37 -8.71
CA PRO A 80 -21.55 8.56 -7.88
C PRO A 80 -20.58 8.41 -6.69
N GLN A 81 -20.21 7.18 -6.35
CA GLN A 81 -19.21 6.90 -5.29
C GLN A 81 -17.76 7.05 -5.80
N VAL A 82 -17.55 7.21 -7.11
CA VAL A 82 -16.21 7.27 -7.70
C VAL A 82 -15.94 8.69 -8.20
N ILE A 83 -14.86 9.27 -7.69
CA ILE A 83 -14.41 10.62 -8.00
C ILE A 83 -13.02 10.52 -8.63
N TYR A 84 -12.88 10.98 -9.88
CA TYR A 84 -11.59 11.05 -10.53
C TYR A 84 -10.90 12.38 -10.23
N GLU A 85 -9.83 12.33 -9.46
CA GLU A 85 -9.06 13.50 -9.01
C GLU A 85 -7.98 13.93 -10.01
N GLY A 86 -7.69 13.10 -11.02
CA GLY A 86 -6.70 13.40 -12.04
C GLY A 86 -5.38 12.67 -11.86
N GLN A 87 -4.37 13.17 -12.57
CA GLN A 87 -3.03 12.61 -12.58
C GLN A 87 -2.05 13.54 -11.87
N TYR A 88 -1.26 12.98 -10.97
CA TYR A 88 -0.23 13.69 -10.20
C TYR A 88 1.11 12.96 -10.28
N THR A 89 2.21 13.69 -10.07
CA THR A 89 3.53 13.07 -9.93
C THR A 89 3.63 12.34 -8.59
N PRO A 90 4.55 11.38 -8.43
CA PRO A 90 4.78 10.70 -7.15
C PRO A 90 5.03 11.66 -5.98
N GLU A 91 5.69 12.78 -6.23
CA GLU A 91 6.01 13.80 -5.22
C GLU A 91 4.78 14.61 -4.81
N GLN A 92 3.82 14.79 -5.73
CA GLN A 92 2.59 15.56 -5.48
C GLN A 92 1.53 14.73 -4.76
N LEU A 93 1.43 13.43 -5.07
CA LEU A 93 0.40 12.53 -4.55
C LEU A 93 0.20 12.64 -3.03
N PRO A 94 1.25 12.60 -2.19
CA PRO A 94 1.09 12.68 -0.74
C PRO A 94 0.39 13.94 -0.25
N SER A 95 0.57 15.07 -0.98
CA SER A 95 0.00 16.36 -0.59
C SER A 95 -1.46 16.54 -0.99
N VAL A 96 -1.92 15.79 -1.99
CA VAL A 96 -3.30 15.90 -2.50
C VAL A 96 -4.23 14.86 -1.90
N MET A 97 -3.70 13.67 -1.54
CA MET A 97 -4.48 12.61 -0.92
C MET A 97 -4.78 12.92 0.56
N LYS A 98 -6.07 13.02 0.89
CA LYS A 98 -6.56 13.35 2.25
C LYS A 98 -7.50 12.29 2.82
N GLU A 99 -7.79 11.27 2.05
CA GLU A 99 -8.74 10.21 2.37
C GLU A 99 -8.32 9.43 3.62
N GLY A 100 -9.27 8.72 4.21
CA GLY A 100 -9.04 7.92 5.42
C GLY A 100 -8.24 6.65 5.17
N TRP A 101 -8.22 6.15 3.93
CA TRP A 101 -7.58 4.88 3.58
C TRP A 101 -6.90 4.93 2.22
N GLY A 102 -5.84 4.13 2.06
CA GLY A 102 -5.26 3.80 0.77
C GLY A 102 -5.55 2.36 0.37
N LEU A 103 -6.13 2.13 -0.81
CA LEU A 103 -6.47 0.79 -1.28
C LEU A 103 -5.32 0.13 -2.03
N VAL A 104 -4.88 -1.02 -1.55
CA VAL A 104 -3.91 -1.90 -2.19
C VAL A 104 -4.65 -3.11 -2.76
N TRP A 105 -5.18 -2.95 -3.97
CA TRP A 105 -5.97 -3.93 -4.68
C TRP A 105 -5.66 -3.89 -6.16
N ASP A 106 -5.52 -5.03 -6.80
CA ASP A 106 -5.30 -5.15 -8.24
C ASP A 106 -6.12 -6.33 -8.80
N GLY A 107 -6.59 -6.20 -10.03
CA GLY A 107 -7.34 -7.24 -10.73
C GLY A 107 -8.69 -6.78 -11.25
N GLY A 108 -9.47 -7.72 -11.73
CA GLY A 108 -10.75 -7.45 -12.42
C GLY A 108 -12.01 -7.56 -11.56
N SER A 109 -11.89 -7.85 -10.25
CA SER A 109 -13.03 -8.19 -9.39
C SER A 109 -12.97 -7.49 -8.05
N VAL A 110 -14.14 -7.17 -7.48
CA VAL A 110 -14.29 -6.70 -6.09
C VAL A 110 -14.23 -7.84 -5.07
N HIS A 111 -14.42 -9.09 -5.52
CA HIS A 111 -14.49 -10.26 -4.64
C HIS A 111 -13.11 -10.79 -4.25
N GLU A 112 -12.14 -10.70 -5.15
CA GLU A 112 -10.75 -11.12 -4.89
C GLU A 112 -9.77 -10.48 -5.87
N CYS A 113 -8.49 -10.43 -5.51
CA CYS A 113 -7.43 -10.02 -6.42
C CYS A 113 -7.10 -11.17 -7.39
N GLN A 114 -7.47 -11.01 -8.66
CA GLN A 114 -7.33 -12.03 -9.71
C GLN A 114 -6.39 -11.59 -10.83
N GLY A 115 -6.06 -12.58 -11.70
CA GLY A 115 -5.21 -12.38 -12.89
C GLY A 115 -3.75 -12.12 -12.52
N ALA A 116 -2.96 -11.72 -13.52
CA ALA A 116 -1.52 -11.55 -13.35
C ALA A 116 -1.18 -10.46 -12.32
N PHE A 117 -1.90 -9.33 -12.33
CA PHE A 117 -1.66 -8.23 -11.39
C PHE A 117 -2.13 -8.56 -9.97
N GLY A 118 -3.34 -9.11 -9.82
CA GLY A 118 -3.87 -9.48 -8.51
C GLY A 118 -3.12 -10.63 -7.88
N GLY A 119 -2.80 -11.68 -8.66
CA GLY A 119 -2.00 -12.81 -8.19
C GLY A 119 -0.58 -12.43 -7.77
N TYR A 120 -0.01 -11.39 -8.37
CA TYR A 120 1.32 -10.88 -8.02
C TYR A 120 1.38 -10.31 -6.60
N LEU A 121 0.27 -9.78 -6.06
CA LEU A 121 0.22 -9.29 -4.67
C LEU A 121 0.55 -10.36 -3.62
N LYS A 122 0.44 -11.65 -3.96
CA LYS A 122 0.85 -12.77 -3.08
C LYS A 122 2.36 -12.82 -2.84
N PHE A 123 3.16 -12.18 -3.68
CA PHE A 123 4.62 -12.32 -3.71
C PHE A 123 5.39 -11.02 -3.56
N ASN A 124 4.72 -9.87 -3.73
CA ASN A 124 5.40 -8.57 -3.71
C ASN A 124 4.93 -7.66 -2.59
N ASN A 125 5.77 -6.67 -2.27
CA ASN A 125 5.40 -5.52 -1.46
C ASN A 125 5.15 -4.34 -2.41
N PRO A 126 3.89 -3.96 -2.64
CA PRO A 126 3.57 -2.94 -3.63
C PRO A 126 3.97 -1.54 -3.15
N HIS A 127 4.61 -0.76 -4.04
CA HIS A 127 5.00 0.64 -3.76
C HIS A 127 3.85 1.52 -3.29
N LYS A 128 2.61 1.24 -3.73
CA LYS A 128 1.44 2.00 -3.28
C LYS A 128 1.17 1.86 -1.77
N ALA A 129 1.55 0.73 -1.15
CA ALA A 129 1.46 0.60 0.30
C ALA A 129 2.42 1.57 1.01
N SER A 130 3.67 1.68 0.52
CA SER A 130 4.63 2.66 1.04
C SER A 130 4.16 4.10 0.83
N LEU A 131 3.61 4.41 -0.34
CA LEU A 131 3.03 5.72 -0.65
C LEU A 131 1.95 6.10 0.38
N TYR A 132 0.96 5.24 0.60
CA TYR A 132 -0.15 5.53 1.52
C TYR A 132 0.34 5.68 2.97
N LEU A 133 1.14 4.74 3.45
CA LEU A 133 1.69 4.80 4.81
C LEU A 133 2.57 6.04 5.01
N ALA A 134 3.44 6.36 4.05
CA ALA A 134 4.25 7.58 4.09
C ALA A 134 3.41 8.86 4.05
N SER A 135 2.23 8.81 3.42
CA SER A 135 1.24 9.90 3.42
C SER A 135 0.41 9.97 4.71
N GLY A 136 0.64 9.06 5.67
CA GLY A 136 -0.12 9.00 6.91
C GLY A 136 -1.50 8.36 6.78
N MET A 137 -1.70 7.52 5.76
CA MET A 137 -2.96 6.83 5.49
C MET A 137 -2.83 5.35 5.85
N PRO A 138 -3.71 4.80 6.70
CA PRO A 138 -3.83 3.36 6.87
C PRO A 138 -4.23 2.70 5.55
N VAL A 139 -3.86 1.43 5.39
CA VAL A 139 -4.09 0.71 4.14
C VAL A 139 -5.18 -0.33 4.26
N ILE A 140 -5.90 -0.55 3.16
CA ILE A 140 -6.77 -1.72 2.98
C ILE A 140 -6.09 -2.63 2.00
N VAL A 141 -5.79 -3.87 2.40
CA VAL A 141 -5.06 -4.84 1.59
C VAL A 141 -5.84 -6.15 1.46
N TRP A 142 -5.64 -6.84 0.36
CA TRP A 142 -6.16 -8.20 0.22
C TRP A 142 -5.54 -9.15 1.25
N GLU A 143 -6.35 -9.99 1.91
CA GLU A 143 -5.87 -10.86 3.01
C GLU A 143 -4.78 -11.86 2.58
N GLN A 144 -4.74 -12.25 1.27
CA GLN A 144 -3.73 -13.14 0.73
C GLN A 144 -2.52 -12.41 0.14
N ALA A 145 -2.46 -11.09 0.23
CA ALA A 145 -1.28 -10.34 -0.18
C ALA A 145 -0.10 -10.63 0.77
N ALA A 146 1.11 -10.71 0.22
CA ALA A 146 2.32 -10.98 1.00
C ALA A 146 2.52 -10.03 2.19
N ILE A 147 2.07 -8.78 2.05
CA ILE A 147 2.16 -7.75 3.08
C ILE A 147 1.07 -7.86 4.17
N ALA A 148 -0.02 -8.60 3.94
CA ALA A 148 -1.18 -8.62 4.83
C ALA A 148 -0.88 -9.06 6.28
N PRO A 149 -0.06 -10.10 6.54
CA PRO A 149 0.31 -10.47 7.91
C PRO A 149 0.97 -9.32 8.66
N TRP A 150 1.90 -8.63 8.02
CA TRP A 150 2.63 -7.51 8.61
C TRP A 150 1.72 -6.29 8.88
N ILE A 151 0.82 -5.94 7.94
CA ILE A 151 -0.17 -4.88 8.13
C ILE A 151 -1.03 -5.14 9.36
N ARG A 152 -1.46 -6.40 9.56
CA ARG A 152 -2.27 -6.83 10.69
C ARG A 152 -1.52 -6.76 12.01
N GLU A 153 -0.30 -7.31 12.04
CA GLU A 153 0.56 -7.33 13.21
C GLU A 153 0.90 -5.92 13.70
N GLN A 154 1.25 -5.01 12.78
CA GLN A 154 1.61 -3.63 13.09
C GLN A 154 0.39 -2.71 13.24
N LYS A 155 -0.84 -3.22 13.05
CA LYS A 155 -2.09 -2.45 13.09
C LYS A 155 -2.04 -1.21 12.19
N LEU A 156 -1.66 -1.40 10.93
CA LEU A 156 -1.49 -0.34 9.95
C LEU A 156 -2.66 -0.23 8.97
N GLY A 157 -3.68 -1.06 9.13
CA GLY A 157 -4.80 -1.08 8.21
C GLY A 157 -5.70 -2.29 8.37
N LEU A 158 -6.55 -2.48 7.37
CA LEU A 158 -7.48 -3.60 7.27
C LEU A 158 -6.98 -4.64 6.28
N THR A 159 -7.27 -5.91 6.56
CA THR A 159 -7.09 -7.01 5.62
C THR A 159 -8.45 -7.59 5.28
N VAL A 160 -8.79 -7.65 3.99
CA VAL A 160 -10.11 -8.04 3.51
C VAL A 160 -10.02 -9.19 2.50
N LYS A 161 -11.01 -10.07 2.47
CA LYS A 161 -11.16 -11.10 1.43
C LYS A 161 -11.71 -10.48 0.17
N SER A 162 -12.71 -9.61 0.33
CA SER A 162 -13.43 -8.91 -0.71
C SER A 162 -13.60 -7.43 -0.33
N LEU A 163 -13.73 -6.55 -1.33
CA LEU A 163 -14.02 -5.14 -1.09
C LEU A 163 -15.40 -4.92 -0.45
N GLU A 164 -16.30 -5.89 -0.58
CA GLU A 164 -17.64 -5.85 0.02
C GLU A 164 -17.63 -5.90 1.55
N GLU A 165 -16.53 -6.36 2.16
CA GLU A 165 -16.38 -6.39 3.63
C GLU A 165 -16.03 -5.01 4.21
N ILE A 166 -15.48 -4.10 3.38
CA ILE A 166 -14.93 -2.82 3.85
C ILE A 166 -15.95 -1.98 4.63
N PRO A 167 -17.19 -1.76 4.13
CA PRO A 167 -18.16 -0.92 4.82
C PRO A 167 -18.50 -1.42 6.22
N GLU A 168 -18.65 -2.74 6.37
CA GLU A 168 -18.96 -3.35 7.66
C GLU A 168 -17.79 -3.23 8.63
N LEU A 169 -16.56 -3.48 8.18
CA LEU A 169 -15.35 -3.35 9.00
C LEU A 169 -15.12 -1.91 9.47
N ILE A 170 -15.31 -0.93 8.60
CA ILE A 170 -15.21 0.49 8.95
C ILE A 170 -16.30 0.89 9.95
N ASN A 171 -17.54 0.44 9.76
CA ASN A 171 -18.66 0.77 10.65
C ASN A 171 -18.52 0.14 12.05
N ARG A 172 -17.90 -1.04 12.14
CA ARG A 172 -17.66 -1.71 13.45
C ARG A 172 -16.48 -1.14 14.20
N MET A 173 -15.54 -0.49 13.51
CA MET A 173 -14.36 0.08 14.11
C MET A 173 -14.71 1.27 15.00
N THR A 174 -14.27 1.24 16.25
CA THR A 174 -14.43 2.36 17.17
C THR A 174 -13.50 3.53 16.79
N GLU A 175 -13.81 4.71 17.32
CA GLU A 175 -12.95 5.89 17.13
C GLU A 175 -11.56 5.69 17.77
N GLU A 176 -11.50 4.98 18.89
CA GLU A 176 -10.27 4.67 19.62
C GLU A 176 -9.37 3.74 18.78
N GLU A 177 -9.94 2.69 18.19
CA GLU A 177 -9.21 1.76 17.31
C GLU A 177 -8.67 2.47 16.06
N TYR A 178 -9.47 3.34 15.45
CA TYR A 178 -9.02 4.12 14.30
C TYR A 178 -7.90 5.11 14.67
N LYS A 179 -8.01 5.79 15.82
CA LYS A 179 -6.96 6.69 16.31
C LYS A 179 -5.67 5.94 16.64
N GLU A 180 -5.75 4.76 17.27
CA GLU A 180 -4.57 3.91 17.52
C GLU A 180 -3.88 3.55 16.20
N MET A 181 -4.67 3.13 15.21
CA MET A 181 -4.17 2.80 13.88
C MET A 181 -3.46 4.00 13.23
N LEU A 182 -4.05 5.19 13.27
CA LEU A 182 -3.43 6.41 12.74
C LEU A 182 -2.11 6.75 13.44
N GLN A 183 -1.98 6.50 14.75
CA GLN A 183 -0.71 6.69 15.47
C GLN A 183 0.37 5.71 15.00
N ASN A 184 0.01 4.44 14.76
CA ASN A 184 0.95 3.44 14.24
C ASN A 184 1.39 3.80 12.81
N VAL A 185 0.44 4.21 11.96
CA VAL A 185 0.71 4.67 10.60
C VAL A 185 1.62 5.90 10.60
N LYS A 186 1.41 6.84 11.51
CA LYS A 186 2.27 8.02 11.65
C LYS A 186 3.73 7.62 11.92
N LYS A 187 3.97 6.73 12.89
CA LYS A 187 5.32 6.24 13.23
C LYS A 187 5.97 5.53 12.04
N THR A 188 5.24 4.60 11.41
CA THR A 188 5.73 3.86 10.24
C THR A 188 6.00 4.80 9.07
N GLY A 189 5.10 5.74 8.81
CA GLY A 189 5.25 6.73 7.74
C GLY A 189 6.47 7.66 7.95
N GLU A 190 6.79 8.04 9.19
CA GLU A 190 8.01 8.78 9.51
C GLU A 190 9.25 7.99 9.12
N HIS A 191 9.35 6.72 9.49
CA HIS A 191 10.46 5.83 9.11
C HIS A 191 10.61 5.71 7.58
N LEU A 192 9.49 5.54 6.85
CA LEU A 192 9.53 5.44 5.38
C LEU A 192 10.00 6.74 4.72
N ARG A 193 9.60 7.91 5.25
CA ARG A 193 10.01 9.21 4.72
C ARG A 193 11.48 9.52 5.00
N GLU A 194 12.04 9.00 6.07
CA GLU A 194 13.44 9.18 6.45
C GLU A 194 14.41 8.24 5.72
N GLY A 195 13.90 7.20 5.03
CA GLY A 195 14.74 6.22 4.36
C GLY A 195 15.30 5.16 5.31
N SER A 196 14.59 4.90 6.42
CA SER A 196 15.08 4.03 7.50
C SER A 196 15.13 2.56 7.11
N SER A 197 14.32 2.12 6.15
CA SER A 197 14.31 0.73 5.67
C SER A 197 15.62 0.37 4.97
N LEU A 198 16.08 1.21 4.06
CA LEU A 198 17.33 1.00 3.34
C LEU A 198 18.54 1.18 4.29
N LYS A 199 18.50 2.21 5.14
CA LYS A 199 19.56 2.48 6.10
C LYS A 199 19.81 1.28 7.01
N LYS A 200 18.75 0.67 7.56
CA LYS A 200 18.88 -0.51 8.42
C LYS A 200 19.65 -1.65 7.71
N ILE A 201 19.35 -1.91 6.44
CA ILE A 201 20.03 -2.97 5.69
C ILE A 201 21.48 -2.61 5.41
N THR A 202 21.79 -1.35 5.07
CA THR A 202 23.17 -0.92 4.86
C THR A 202 23.99 -1.04 6.14
N ASP A 203 23.46 -0.63 7.29
CA ASP A 203 24.11 -0.76 8.59
C ASP A 203 24.34 -2.25 8.96
N GLU A 204 23.40 -3.16 8.64
CA GLU A 204 23.56 -4.60 8.84
C GLU A 204 24.66 -5.20 7.96
N ILE A 205 24.78 -4.77 6.70
CA ILE A 205 25.83 -5.22 5.78
C ILE A 205 27.19 -4.76 6.29
N GLU A 206 27.34 -3.48 6.62
CA GLU A 206 28.60 -2.91 7.11
C GLU A 206 29.07 -3.55 8.43
N SER A 207 28.14 -3.90 9.32
CA SER A 207 28.48 -4.57 10.59
C SER A 207 28.91 -6.03 10.42
N ASN A 208 28.48 -6.69 9.33
CA ASN A 208 28.86 -8.08 9.03
C ASN A 208 30.18 -8.20 8.24
N GLU A 209 30.73 -7.10 7.73
CA GLU A 209 32.01 -7.03 7.03
C GLU A 209 33.21 -6.76 7.96
N GLN A 210 32.96 -6.43 9.23
CA GLN A 210 33.96 -6.25 10.29
C GLN A 210 34.20 -7.55 11.05
#